data_d90a5e8d38791effa19746c4956904d2
#
_entry.id   d90a5e8d38791effa19746c4956904d2
#
_cell.length_a   1.000
_cell.length_b   1.000
_cell.length_c   1.000
_cell.angle_alpha   90.00
_cell.angle_beta   90.00
_cell.angle_gamma   90.00
#
_symmetry.space_group_name_H-M   'P 1'
#
loop_
_entity.id
_entity.type
_entity.pdbx_description
1 polymer ?
#
loop_
_entity_poly.entity_id
_entity_poly.type
_entity_poly.pdbx_seq_one_letter_code
_entity_poly.pdbx_strand_id
1 'polypeptide(L)'
;MKKYFFILIVLFYAAPAFSHSHYPIRRDSLEAIKNGKILYNQYCVSCHQANLAGATNWQGLDEDGHRKAPPLNGTGHTWHHTDELLHRMIKYGFAKLIKNYEGKMMGFGDKISDEGIDNILSYIKSYWKDDIYEYHLEMSKQ
;
A
#
# COMPACT_ATOMS: atom_id res chain seq x y z
N MET A 1 -25.84 -17.79 -62.02
CA MET A 1 -24.64 -17.65 -61.17
C MET A 1 -25.06 -17.00 -59.85
N LYS A 2 -25.14 -17.78 -58.74
CA LYS A 2 -25.54 -17.27 -57.43
C LYS A 2 -24.28 -16.77 -56.71
N LYS A 3 -24.18 -15.45 -56.41
CA LYS A 3 -23.11 -14.85 -55.64
C LYS A 3 -23.43 -15.03 -54.13
N TYR A 4 -22.67 -15.85 -53.43
CA TYR A 4 -22.73 -15.96 -51.99
C TYR A 4 -21.92 -14.83 -51.36
N PHE A 5 -22.59 -13.93 -50.63
CA PHE A 5 -21.98 -12.85 -49.88
C PHE A 5 -21.66 -13.38 -48.47
N PHE A 6 -20.40 -13.65 -48.20
CA PHE A 6 -19.95 -14.02 -46.86
C PHE A 6 -19.86 -12.77 -45.98
N ILE A 7 -20.79 -12.64 -45.03
CA ILE A 7 -20.70 -11.61 -43.99
C ILE A 7 -19.75 -12.12 -42.93
N LEU A 8 -18.57 -11.51 -42.84
CA LEU A 8 -17.59 -11.77 -41.78
C LEU A 8 -18.05 -11.04 -40.53
N ILE A 9 -18.64 -11.76 -39.58
CA ILE A 9 -18.99 -11.20 -38.24
C ILE A 9 -17.72 -11.17 -37.41
N VAL A 10 -17.13 -9.97 -37.27
CA VAL A 10 -16.03 -9.73 -36.35
C VAL A 10 -16.62 -9.56 -34.94
N LEU A 11 -16.53 -10.60 -34.12
CA LEU A 11 -16.87 -10.52 -32.70
C LEU A 11 -15.77 -9.75 -31.95
N PHE A 12 -16.05 -8.48 -31.65
CA PHE A 12 -15.26 -7.71 -30.72
C PHE A 12 -15.49 -8.28 -29.30
N TYR A 13 -14.54 -9.07 -28.81
CA TYR A 13 -14.45 -9.36 -27.39
C TYR A 13 -13.95 -8.10 -26.69
N ALA A 14 -14.87 -7.32 -26.13
CA ALA A 14 -14.52 -6.30 -25.16
C ALA A 14 -14.04 -7.02 -23.89
N ALA A 15 -12.73 -7.05 -23.68
CA ALA A 15 -12.18 -7.46 -22.39
C ALA A 15 -12.76 -6.53 -21.30
N PRO A 16 -13.27 -7.06 -20.18
CA PRO A 16 -13.72 -6.22 -19.10
C PRO A 16 -12.54 -5.38 -18.61
N ALA A 17 -12.65 -4.06 -18.73
CA ALA A 17 -11.74 -3.16 -18.07
C ALA A 17 -11.99 -3.29 -16.57
N PHE A 18 -11.16 -4.08 -15.88
CA PHE A 18 -11.13 -4.12 -14.43
C PHE A 18 -10.60 -2.76 -13.96
N SER A 19 -11.50 -1.80 -13.79
CA SER A 19 -11.23 -0.60 -13.02
C SER A 19 -11.18 -1.00 -11.55
N HIS A 20 -10.01 -1.36 -11.07
CA HIS A 20 -9.77 -1.55 -9.66
C HIS A 20 -9.46 -0.19 -9.05
N SER A 21 -10.48 0.55 -8.63
CA SER A 21 -10.26 1.56 -7.61
C SER A 21 -10.08 0.81 -6.28
N HIS A 22 -8.84 0.50 -5.94
CA HIS A 22 -8.48 -0.16 -4.68
C HIS A 22 -8.69 0.74 -3.45
N TYR A 23 -9.07 1.98 -3.65
CA TYR A 23 -9.11 2.97 -2.58
C TYR A 23 -10.54 3.41 -2.26
N PRO A 24 -10.83 3.69 -0.99
CA PRO A 24 -9.96 3.54 0.18
C PRO A 24 -9.81 2.07 0.63
N ILE A 25 -8.58 1.70 1.03
CA ILE A 25 -8.28 0.41 1.62
C ILE A 25 -8.88 0.34 3.02
N ARG A 26 -9.67 -0.70 3.30
CA ARG A 26 -10.44 -0.82 4.53
C ARG A 26 -9.81 -1.83 5.49
N ARG A 27 -10.04 -1.60 6.81
CA ARG A 27 -9.61 -2.49 7.90
C ARG A 27 -10.70 -3.44 8.40
N ASP A 28 -11.81 -3.60 7.69
CA ASP A 28 -12.96 -4.41 8.08
C ASP A 28 -12.89 -5.88 7.59
N SER A 29 -11.94 -6.22 6.70
CA SER A 29 -11.70 -7.58 6.26
C SER A 29 -10.72 -8.30 7.17
N LEU A 30 -11.20 -9.25 7.96
CA LEU A 30 -10.35 -10.09 8.82
C LEU A 30 -9.34 -10.92 8.00
N GLU A 31 -9.72 -11.33 6.80
CA GLU A 31 -8.82 -12.07 5.89
C GLU A 31 -7.69 -11.16 5.39
N ALA A 32 -7.99 -9.96 4.92
CA ALA A 32 -6.99 -8.99 4.51
C ALA A 32 -6.02 -8.65 5.65
N ILE A 33 -6.54 -8.41 6.86
CA ILE A 33 -5.73 -8.15 8.05
C ILE A 33 -4.81 -9.33 8.37
N LYS A 34 -5.32 -10.57 8.32
CA LYS A 34 -4.53 -11.78 8.58
C LYS A 34 -3.41 -11.96 7.56
N ASN A 35 -3.73 -11.83 6.27
CA ASN A 35 -2.76 -11.95 5.19
C ASN A 35 -1.73 -10.81 5.25
N GLY A 36 -2.17 -9.58 5.51
CA GLY A 36 -1.32 -8.43 5.71
C GLY A 36 -0.35 -8.59 6.88
N LYS A 37 -0.80 -9.17 8.00
CA LYS A 37 0.06 -9.49 9.15
C LYS A 37 1.19 -10.45 8.78
N ILE A 38 0.91 -11.47 7.97
CA ILE A 38 1.92 -12.44 7.53
C ILE A 38 2.99 -11.72 6.69
N LEU A 39 2.57 -10.94 5.70
CA LEU A 39 3.48 -10.18 4.84
C LEU A 39 4.25 -9.10 5.60
N TYR A 40 3.58 -8.39 6.51
CA TYR A 40 4.22 -7.42 7.38
C TYR A 40 5.35 -8.04 8.20
N ASN A 41 5.10 -9.19 8.83
CA ASN A 41 6.11 -9.90 9.61
C ASN A 41 7.30 -10.38 8.77
N GLN A 42 7.07 -10.66 7.50
CA GLN A 42 8.12 -11.11 6.59
C GLN A 42 8.99 -9.96 6.07
N TYR A 43 8.40 -8.80 5.78
CA TYR A 43 9.08 -7.74 5.01
C TYR A 43 9.26 -6.42 5.76
N CYS A 44 8.46 -6.16 6.80
CA CYS A 44 8.38 -4.82 7.43
C CYS A 44 8.87 -4.79 8.88
N VAL A 45 8.73 -5.91 9.60
CA VAL A 45 8.96 -6.00 11.05
C VAL A 45 10.37 -5.61 11.48
N SER A 46 11.37 -5.90 10.65
CA SER A 46 12.78 -5.61 10.96
C SER A 46 13.07 -4.12 11.19
N CYS A 47 12.32 -3.25 10.51
CA CYS A 47 12.47 -1.80 10.62
C CYS A 47 11.33 -1.17 11.44
N HIS A 48 10.07 -1.59 11.21
CA HIS A 48 8.89 -0.97 11.82
C HIS A 48 8.44 -1.64 13.12
N GLN A 49 9.10 -2.74 13.53
CA GLN A 49 8.84 -3.54 14.73
C GLN A 49 7.49 -4.29 14.73
N ALA A 50 7.36 -5.33 15.55
CA ALA A 50 6.17 -6.18 15.60
C ALA A 50 4.90 -5.46 16.10
N ASN A 51 5.07 -4.43 16.93
CA ASN A 51 4.00 -3.58 17.44
C ASN A 51 3.77 -2.32 16.62
N LEU A 52 4.38 -2.22 15.43
CA LEU A 52 4.30 -1.08 14.52
C LEU A 52 4.77 0.25 15.15
N ALA A 53 5.56 0.21 16.22
CA ALA A 53 6.00 1.41 16.92
C ALA A 53 7.15 2.15 16.23
N GLY A 54 7.74 1.55 15.19
CA GLY A 54 8.89 2.13 14.51
C GLY A 54 10.17 2.08 15.34
N ALA A 55 11.19 2.74 14.87
CA ALA A 55 12.49 2.82 15.55
C ALA A 55 12.45 3.80 16.72
N THR A 56 13.24 3.53 17.75
CA THR A 56 13.45 4.48 18.85
C THR A 56 14.00 5.80 18.30
N ASN A 57 13.43 6.92 18.76
CA ASN A 57 13.75 8.26 18.25
C ASN A 57 13.63 8.36 16.71
N TRP A 58 12.54 7.84 16.17
CA TRP A 58 12.28 7.75 14.72
C TRP A 58 12.34 9.09 13.97
N GLN A 59 12.14 10.21 14.67
CA GLN A 59 12.23 11.56 14.09
C GLN A 59 13.67 11.98 13.78
N GLY A 60 14.65 11.30 14.38
CA GLY A 60 16.07 11.53 14.15
C GLY A 60 16.64 10.72 12.98
N LEU A 61 17.96 10.82 12.83
CA LEU A 61 18.72 10.04 11.86
C LEU A 61 19.41 8.86 12.57
N ASP A 62 19.76 7.83 11.80
CA ASP A 62 20.63 6.76 12.26
C ASP A 62 22.12 7.16 12.17
N GLU A 63 23.02 6.24 12.49
CA GLU A 63 24.46 6.48 12.50
C GLU A 63 25.03 6.79 11.10
N ASP A 64 24.36 6.33 10.04
CA ASP A 64 24.72 6.58 8.65
C ASP A 64 24.07 7.86 8.08
N GLY A 65 23.33 8.61 8.90
CA GLY A 65 22.63 9.82 8.48
C GLY A 65 21.29 9.58 7.77
N HIS A 66 20.74 8.36 7.85
CA HIS A 66 19.45 8.03 7.22
C HIS A 66 18.27 8.21 8.18
N ARG A 67 17.12 8.58 7.63
CA ARG A 67 15.86 8.64 8.38
C ARG A 67 15.47 7.26 8.90
N LYS A 68 15.16 7.22 10.19
CA LYS A 68 14.69 6.00 10.87
C LYS A 68 13.25 5.65 10.48
N ALA A 69 12.89 4.36 10.62
CA ALA A 69 11.54 3.88 10.34
C ALA A 69 10.51 4.49 11.30
N PRO A 70 9.48 5.19 10.79
CA PRO A 70 8.46 5.81 11.63
C PRO A 70 7.48 4.78 12.20
N PRO A 71 6.71 5.15 13.26
CA PRO A 71 5.58 4.37 13.73
C PRO A 71 4.48 4.26 12.66
N LEU A 72 3.88 3.08 12.56
CA LEU A 72 2.76 2.80 11.66
C LEU A 72 1.44 2.53 12.42
N ASN A 73 1.48 2.47 13.76
CA ASN A 73 0.36 2.15 14.64
C ASN A 73 -0.57 3.34 14.96
N GLY A 74 -0.47 4.43 14.22
CA GLY A 74 -1.25 5.65 14.44
C GLY A 74 -0.57 6.70 15.32
N THR A 75 0.54 6.37 16.01
CA THR A 75 1.31 7.34 16.82
C THR A 75 2.31 8.17 15.99
N GLY A 76 2.58 7.75 14.75
CA GLY A 76 3.34 8.53 13.77
C GLY A 76 2.42 9.41 12.92
N HIS A 77 2.81 9.64 11.65
CA HIS A 77 2.06 10.49 10.72
C HIS A 77 1.58 9.76 9.45
N THR A 78 1.69 8.43 9.41
CA THR A 78 1.33 7.60 8.25
C THR A 78 -0.11 7.85 7.77
N TRP A 79 -1.01 8.09 8.70
CA TRP A 79 -2.43 8.35 8.44
C TRP A 79 -2.74 9.69 7.73
N HIS A 80 -1.75 10.59 7.62
CA HIS A 80 -1.86 11.83 6.82
C HIS A 80 -1.67 11.62 5.31
N HIS A 81 -1.26 10.44 4.89
CA HIS A 81 -1.02 10.12 3.48
C HIS A 81 -2.20 9.33 2.91
N THR A 82 -2.57 9.59 1.65
CA THR A 82 -3.62 8.82 0.97
C THR A 82 -3.22 7.36 0.78
N ASP A 83 -4.19 6.47 0.64
CA ASP A 83 -3.95 5.05 0.38
C ASP A 83 -3.11 4.82 -0.88
N GLU A 84 -3.39 5.57 -1.94
CA GLU A 84 -2.59 5.50 -3.16
C GLU A 84 -1.12 5.81 -2.90
N LEU A 85 -0.84 6.88 -2.15
CA LEU A 85 0.53 7.25 -1.84
C LEU A 85 1.21 6.21 -0.95
N LEU A 86 0.52 5.69 0.07
CA LEU A 86 1.04 4.63 0.94
C LEU A 86 1.34 3.35 0.16
N HIS A 87 0.43 2.94 -0.74
CA HIS A 87 0.63 1.81 -1.63
C HIS A 87 1.89 2.00 -2.49
N ARG A 88 2.03 3.16 -3.13
CA ARG A 88 3.20 3.49 -3.96
C ARG A 88 4.50 3.52 -3.16
N MET A 89 4.47 4.02 -1.92
CA MET A 89 5.63 4.02 -1.03
C MET A 89 6.12 2.59 -0.74
N ILE A 90 5.21 1.65 -0.48
CA ILE A 90 5.57 0.24 -0.28
C ILE A 90 6.04 -0.39 -1.59
N LYS A 91 5.33 -0.15 -2.69
CA LYS A 91 5.62 -0.77 -3.98
C LYS A 91 6.96 -0.35 -4.56
N TYR A 92 7.25 0.94 -4.56
CA TYR A 92 8.41 1.51 -5.25
C TYR A 92 9.56 1.91 -4.33
N GLY A 93 9.29 2.09 -3.03
CA GLY A 93 10.23 2.68 -2.08
C GLY A 93 10.30 4.20 -2.20
N PHE A 94 10.73 4.85 -1.13
CA PHE A 94 10.78 6.32 -1.08
C PHE A 94 11.82 6.92 -2.04
N ALA A 95 12.95 6.24 -2.25
CA ALA A 95 14.01 6.75 -3.14
C ALA A 95 13.56 6.94 -4.60
N LYS A 96 12.54 6.19 -5.05
CA LYS A 96 11.94 6.37 -6.38
C LYS A 96 10.86 7.46 -6.43
N LEU A 97 10.30 7.82 -5.28
CA LEU A 97 9.20 8.78 -5.19
C LEU A 97 9.66 10.18 -4.81
N ILE A 98 10.75 10.27 -4.04
CA ILE A 98 11.25 11.52 -3.47
C ILE A 98 12.71 11.71 -3.89
N LYS A 99 12.97 12.80 -4.61
CA LYS A 99 14.34 13.17 -5.00
C LYS A 99 15.18 13.47 -3.76
N ASN A 100 16.40 12.93 -3.71
CA ASN A 100 17.35 13.08 -2.61
C ASN A 100 16.81 12.54 -1.27
N TYR A 101 16.02 11.46 -1.32
CA TYR A 101 15.55 10.81 -0.10
C TYR A 101 16.70 10.13 0.65
N GLU A 102 16.88 10.51 1.90
CA GLU A 102 17.93 10.02 2.79
C GLU A 102 17.39 8.95 3.76
N GLY A 103 16.78 7.90 3.26
CA GLY A 103 16.25 6.81 4.06
C GLY A 103 16.49 5.43 3.44
N LYS A 104 16.26 4.38 4.24
CA LYS A 104 16.56 2.98 3.85
C LYS A 104 15.32 2.21 3.37
N MET A 105 14.13 2.81 3.31
CA MET A 105 12.92 2.11 2.87
C MET A 105 12.98 1.83 1.37
N MET A 106 13.24 0.56 1.04
CA MET A 106 13.23 0.05 -0.33
C MET A 106 11.82 -0.24 -0.83
N GLY A 107 11.66 -0.44 -2.15
CA GLY A 107 10.41 -0.92 -2.74
C GLY A 107 10.30 -2.45 -2.66
N PHE A 108 9.06 -2.93 -2.62
CA PHE A 108 8.73 -4.35 -2.49
C PHE A 108 7.88 -4.89 -3.65
N GLY A 109 7.61 -4.10 -4.69
CA GLY A 109 6.74 -4.49 -5.79
C GLY A 109 7.24 -5.65 -6.65
N ASP A 110 8.50 -6.05 -6.51
CA ASP A 110 9.08 -7.27 -7.09
C ASP A 110 8.82 -8.53 -6.24
N LYS A 111 8.41 -8.38 -4.98
CA LYS A 111 8.23 -9.44 -3.98
C LYS A 111 6.80 -9.59 -3.48
N ILE A 112 6.03 -8.51 -3.54
CA ILE A 112 4.67 -8.42 -2.99
C ILE A 112 3.74 -7.92 -4.10
N SER A 113 2.63 -8.62 -4.34
CA SER A 113 1.58 -8.19 -5.27
C SER A 113 0.87 -6.93 -4.77
N ASP A 114 0.16 -6.24 -5.66
CA ASP A 114 -0.65 -5.06 -5.29
C ASP A 114 -1.68 -5.42 -4.21
N GLU A 115 -2.36 -6.56 -4.33
CA GLU A 115 -3.27 -7.08 -3.30
C GLU A 115 -2.55 -7.33 -1.97
N GLY A 116 -1.33 -7.89 -2.02
CA GLY A 116 -0.52 -8.10 -0.82
C GLY A 116 -0.16 -6.80 -0.11
N ILE A 117 0.14 -5.75 -0.87
CA ILE A 117 0.38 -4.40 -0.33
C ILE A 117 -0.89 -3.83 0.32
N ASP A 118 -2.04 -3.98 -0.32
CA ASP A 118 -3.33 -3.53 0.23
C ASP A 118 -3.67 -4.28 1.53
N ASN A 119 -3.37 -5.58 1.59
CA ASN A 119 -3.52 -6.37 2.80
C ASN A 119 -2.60 -5.89 3.93
N ILE A 120 -1.34 -5.52 3.63
CA ILE A 120 -0.43 -4.90 4.61
C ILE A 120 -1.02 -3.58 5.12
N LEU A 121 -1.56 -2.74 4.26
CA LEU A 121 -2.19 -1.48 4.67
C LEU A 121 -3.44 -1.71 5.52
N SER A 122 -4.26 -2.71 5.21
CA SER A 122 -5.39 -3.13 6.05
C SER A 122 -4.93 -3.55 7.46
N TYR A 123 -3.83 -4.31 7.54
CA TYR A 123 -3.24 -4.69 8.83
C TYR A 123 -2.70 -3.49 9.59
N ILE A 124 -1.98 -2.58 8.95
CA ILE A 124 -1.49 -1.34 9.59
C ILE A 124 -2.64 -0.52 10.14
N LYS A 125 -3.69 -0.30 9.36
CA LYS A 125 -4.88 0.46 9.75
C LYS A 125 -5.67 -0.18 10.88
N SER A 126 -5.57 -1.50 11.08
CA SER A 126 -6.22 -2.19 12.20
C SER A 126 -5.68 -1.76 13.57
N TYR A 127 -4.51 -1.11 13.62
CA TYR A 127 -3.92 -0.54 14.84
C TYR A 127 -4.33 0.91 15.10
N TRP A 128 -4.96 1.57 14.13
CA TRP A 128 -5.34 2.99 14.29
C TRP A 128 -6.61 3.11 15.13
N LYS A 129 -6.65 4.14 15.97
CA LYS A 129 -7.88 4.53 16.68
C LYS A 129 -8.95 4.94 15.67
N ASP A 130 -10.21 4.86 16.08
CA ASP A 130 -11.34 5.12 15.18
C ASP A 130 -11.32 6.54 14.61
N ASP A 131 -11.02 7.55 15.42
CA ASP A 131 -10.92 8.94 15.01
C ASP A 131 -9.84 9.17 13.92
N ILE A 132 -8.67 8.54 14.08
CA ILE A 132 -7.57 8.57 13.09
C ILE A 132 -7.99 7.85 11.81
N TYR A 133 -8.62 6.69 11.94
CA TYR A 133 -9.04 5.89 10.81
C TYR A 133 -10.12 6.59 9.97
N GLU A 134 -11.13 7.17 10.62
CA GLU A 134 -12.19 7.92 9.94
C GLU A 134 -11.65 9.15 9.20
N TYR A 135 -10.76 9.92 9.84
CA TYR A 135 -10.08 11.04 9.18
C TYR A 135 -9.32 10.59 7.94
N HIS A 136 -8.56 9.50 8.05
CA HIS A 136 -7.79 8.95 6.92
C HIS A 136 -8.71 8.49 5.77
N LEU A 137 -9.85 7.86 6.07
CA LEU A 137 -10.81 7.45 5.05
C LEU A 137 -11.35 8.64 4.26
N GLU A 138 -11.70 9.74 4.93
CA GLU A 138 -12.19 10.95 4.25
C GLU A 138 -11.11 11.56 3.33
N MET A 139 -9.86 11.57 3.78
CA MET A 139 -8.74 12.06 2.99
C MET A 139 -8.45 11.15 1.78
N SER A 140 -8.55 9.85 1.92
CA SER A 140 -8.25 8.88 0.85
C SER A 140 -9.35 8.76 -0.21
N LYS A 141 -10.49 9.45 -0.05
CA LYS A 141 -11.56 9.56 -1.07
C LYS A 141 -11.28 10.65 -2.11
N GLN A 142 -10.33 11.54 -1.84
CA GLN A 142 -9.97 12.67 -2.71
C GLN A 142 -8.98 12.23 -3.78
#